data_82570fe944f3c25dfbef458af6d05306
#
_entry.id   82570fe944f3c25dfbef458af6d05306
#
_cell.length_a   1.000
_cell.length_b   1.000
_cell.length_c   1.000
_cell.angle_alpha   90.00
_cell.angle_beta   90.00
_cell.angle_gamma   90.00
#
_symmetry.space_group_name_H-M   'P 1'
#
loop_
_entity.id
_entity.type
_entity.pdbx_description
1 polymer ?
#
loop_
_entity_poly.entity_id
_entity_poly.type
_entity_poly.pdbx_seq_one_letter_code
_entity_poly.pdbx_strand_id
1 'polypeptide(L)'
;MFPQQLTDTRVFDIAQALLDGFDKHYQIFRAASAKAKQRFEKADWHGQQDAQRARIEFYDLRVDETVEALDAQYGASKLPMEVWQQIKLFYIGLLTGHHQPELAETFFNSVTIQILHRKYYQNDFIFVRPAVSTEYIDDEDANGLPSFRAYYPSRDNLKDMLRTVVDNYELDIPFEDLNRDIGFVYEALLEQVGTVRLRTNFQIQVLSSLFYRNKGAYIVGKVVNGFRSLPFAIPILHNSKNHLYIDSALFGEDDLLALFSFARAYFMVDMKVPSAYVQFLRTLMPRKPRAELYSALGLQKHGKNLFYRDFLFHLKHSSDKFRIAPGIKGMVMLVFDLPSYPFVFKVIKDYFPPQKETTRELIMSKYLLVKQHDRVGRMADSLEFTNVAFPRDRFDDELIAELKKFAPSVMEEDEDGKVLVLKHLYIERRMVPLNIYIQEAEGEALEHAVMEYGNAIKDLVAANIFPGDMLWKNFGVTRNGKVVFYDYDEIEYITDSNFRKVPTPRNEEDEMSGEIWYSVGKYDVFPETFGPFLLGDPRVRAIFMKHHADLLEADFWQQHKDRIKAGYVHDVFPYDRSKRFKNMVKTAPDLAPVDEPVEVEPLGAATHDQGRLTGFKPGGSDAS
;
A
#
# COMPACT_ATOMS: atom_id res chain seq x y z
N MET A 1 3.27 -8.98 51.19
CA MET A 1 2.36 -7.89 51.56
C MET A 1 2.62 -6.77 50.55
N PHE A 2 1.87 -6.72 49.46
CA PHE A 2 1.96 -5.60 48.52
C PHE A 2 1.25 -4.40 49.19
N PRO A 3 1.84 -3.22 49.21
CA PRO A 3 1.15 -2.04 49.70
C PRO A 3 -0.08 -1.84 48.81
N GLN A 4 -1.26 -1.74 49.42
CA GLN A 4 -2.46 -1.23 48.79
C GLN A 4 -2.19 0.25 48.41
N GLN A 5 -1.54 0.50 47.27
CA GLN A 5 -1.61 1.81 46.63
C GLN A 5 -3.07 2.00 46.23
N LEU A 6 -3.72 2.99 46.84
CA LEU A 6 -5.04 3.44 46.41
C LEU A 6 -4.99 3.69 44.89
N THR A 7 -5.65 2.83 44.14
CA THR A 7 -5.77 2.99 42.70
C THR A 7 -6.56 4.28 42.46
N ASP A 8 -6.03 5.19 41.65
CA ASP A 8 -6.79 6.38 41.27
C ASP A 8 -8.09 5.93 40.60
N THR A 9 -9.23 6.40 41.11
CA THR A 9 -10.55 5.98 40.63
C THR A 9 -10.78 6.27 39.17
N ARG A 10 -10.04 7.23 38.58
CA ARG A 10 -10.12 7.61 37.17
C ARG A 10 -9.46 6.62 36.19
N VAL A 11 -8.61 5.70 36.71
CA VAL A 11 -7.81 4.80 35.87
C VAL A 11 -8.69 3.93 34.97
N PHE A 12 -9.73 3.32 35.54
CA PHE A 12 -10.65 2.49 34.76
C PHE A 12 -11.46 3.32 33.77
N ASP A 13 -11.99 4.47 34.17
CA ASP A 13 -12.83 5.32 33.35
C ASP A 13 -12.03 5.88 32.14
N ILE A 14 -10.76 6.26 32.35
CA ILE A 14 -9.88 6.70 31.26
C ILE A 14 -9.54 5.54 30.32
N ALA A 15 -9.25 4.34 30.85
CA ALA A 15 -8.98 3.17 30.01
C ALA A 15 -10.21 2.81 29.15
N GLN A 16 -11.42 2.86 29.74
CA GLN A 16 -12.66 2.62 29.00
C GLN A 16 -12.91 3.70 27.94
N ALA A 17 -12.76 4.98 28.30
CA ALA A 17 -12.94 6.09 27.34
C ALA A 17 -11.96 6.03 26.16
N LEU A 18 -10.72 5.55 26.39
CA LEU A 18 -9.76 5.28 25.32
C LEU A 18 -10.25 4.17 24.37
N LEU A 19 -10.82 3.10 24.91
CA LEU A 19 -11.36 2.00 24.12
C LEU A 19 -12.61 2.45 23.34
N ASP A 20 -13.51 3.19 23.99
CA ASP A 20 -14.71 3.75 23.34
C ASP A 20 -14.35 4.69 22.18
N GLY A 21 -13.29 5.50 22.35
CA GLY A 21 -12.75 6.35 21.28
C GLY A 21 -12.24 5.54 20.10
N PHE A 22 -11.54 4.45 20.35
CA PHE A 22 -11.10 3.52 19.33
C PHE A 22 -12.29 2.82 18.64
N ASP A 23 -13.24 2.31 19.40
CA ASP A 23 -14.41 1.62 18.84
C ASP A 23 -15.24 2.54 17.95
N LYS A 24 -15.44 3.79 18.36
CA LYS A 24 -16.06 4.82 17.52
C LYS A 24 -15.30 5.03 16.22
N HIS A 25 -13.97 5.13 16.28
CA HIS A 25 -13.12 5.23 15.08
C HIS A 25 -13.33 4.02 14.16
N TYR A 26 -13.23 2.81 14.72
CA TYR A 26 -13.28 1.60 13.91
C TYR A 26 -14.67 1.34 13.30
N GLN A 27 -15.74 1.70 13.99
CA GLN A 27 -17.10 1.67 13.44
C GLN A 27 -17.25 2.60 12.24
N ILE A 28 -16.72 3.84 12.31
CA ILE A 28 -16.74 4.80 11.19
C ILE A 28 -15.93 4.25 10.02
N PHE A 29 -14.75 3.69 10.29
CA PHE A 29 -13.89 3.06 9.29
C PHE A 29 -14.61 1.91 8.56
N ARG A 30 -15.25 1.00 9.30
CA ARG A 30 -16.04 -0.09 8.75
C ARG A 30 -17.23 0.40 7.94
N ALA A 31 -18.00 1.34 8.47
CA ALA A 31 -19.17 1.91 7.78
C ALA A 31 -18.79 2.55 6.44
N ALA A 32 -17.64 3.26 6.39
CA ALA A 32 -17.13 3.84 5.15
C ALA A 32 -16.74 2.75 4.13
N SER A 33 -16.14 1.65 4.60
CA SER A 33 -15.73 0.51 3.78
C SER A 33 -16.92 -0.31 3.29
N ALA A 34 -17.92 -0.57 4.12
CA ALA A 34 -19.15 -1.30 3.75
C ALA A 34 -19.93 -0.57 2.64
N LYS A 35 -19.98 0.77 2.69
CA LYS A 35 -20.60 1.58 1.63
C LYS A 35 -19.88 1.51 0.28
N ALA A 36 -18.68 0.95 0.21
CA ALA A 36 -17.94 0.81 -1.04
C ALA A 36 -18.67 -0.11 -2.04
N LYS A 37 -19.33 -1.18 -1.57
CA LYS A 37 -20.19 -2.03 -2.41
C LYS A 37 -21.26 -1.21 -3.12
N GLN A 38 -22.05 -0.44 -2.36
CA GLN A 38 -23.14 0.38 -2.92
C GLN A 38 -22.62 1.43 -3.91
N ARG A 39 -21.46 2.09 -3.62
CA ARG A 39 -20.86 3.05 -4.55
C ARG A 39 -20.40 2.36 -5.83
N PHE A 40 -19.77 1.20 -5.72
CA PHE A 40 -19.37 0.40 -6.86
C PHE A 40 -20.58 0.05 -7.73
N GLU A 41 -21.64 -0.51 -7.15
CA GLU A 41 -22.87 -0.88 -7.87
C GLU A 41 -23.54 0.31 -8.57
N LYS A 42 -23.51 1.49 -7.96
CA LYS A 42 -24.04 2.74 -8.54
C LYS A 42 -23.08 3.44 -9.51
N ALA A 43 -21.89 2.90 -9.74
CA ALA A 43 -20.80 3.56 -10.47
C ALA A 43 -20.49 4.97 -9.94
N ASP A 44 -20.64 5.18 -8.61
CA ASP A 44 -20.35 6.45 -7.93
C ASP A 44 -18.84 6.56 -7.64
N TRP A 45 -18.07 6.85 -8.70
CA TRP A 45 -16.61 6.91 -8.62
C TRP A 45 -16.09 8.11 -7.84
N HIS A 46 -16.81 9.23 -7.90
CA HIS A 46 -16.48 10.43 -7.10
C HIS A 46 -16.72 10.18 -5.62
N GLY A 47 -17.88 9.65 -5.25
CA GLY A 47 -18.15 9.29 -3.86
C GLY A 47 -17.18 8.25 -3.30
N GLN A 48 -16.69 7.32 -4.16
CA GLN A 48 -15.65 6.37 -3.77
C GLN A 48 -14.31 7.07 -3.47
N GLN A 49 -13.93 8.05 -4.29
CA GLN A 49 -12.71 8.84 -4.10
C GLN A 49 -12.78 9.71 -2.86
N ASP A 50 -13.91 10.37 -2.62
CA ASP A 50 -14.13 11.23 -1.46
C ASP A 50 -14.12 10.42 -0.15
N ALA A 51 -14.75 9.24 -0.16
CA ALA A 51 -14.70 8.32 0.98
C ALA A 51 -13.27 7.83 1.27
N GLN A 52 -12.46 7.62 0.24
CA GLN A 52 -11.08 7.20 0.39
C GLN A 52 -10.23 8.32 1.01
N ARG A 53 -10.43 9.58 0.59
CA ARG A 53 -9.78 10.76 1.20
C ARG A 53 -10.20 10.94 2.66
N ALA A 54 -11.50 10.98 2.91
CA ALA A 54 -12.04 11.15 4.26
C ALA A 54 -11.53 10.08 5.23
N ARG A 55 -11.36 8.83 4.77
CA ARG A 55 -10.83 7.73 5.60
C ARG A 55 -9.40 7.98 6.09
N ILE A 56 -8.59 8.74 5.35
CA ILE A 56 -7.23 9.10 5.76
C ILE A 56 -7.26 10.02 6.99
N GLU A 57 -8.25 10.91 7.06
CA GLU A 57 -8.37 11.94 8.10
C GLU A 57 -9.11 11.43 9.35
N PHE A 58 -9.98 10.43 9.21
CA PHE A 58 -10.82 9.93 10.32
C PHE A 58 -10.04 9.53 11.56
N TYR A 59 -8.87 8.95 11.37
CA TYR A 59 -8.06 8.50 12.50
C TYR A 59 -7.56 9.67 13.36
N ASP A 60 -6.96 10.66 12.73
CA ASP A 60 -6.37 11.80 13.43
C ASP A 60 -7.47 12.62 14.12
N LEU A 61 -8.60 12.85 13.46
CA LEU A 61 -9.78 13.50 14.07
C LEU A 61 -10.29 12.77 15.32
N ARG A 62 -10.32 11.42 15.30
CA ARG A 62 -10.77 10.66 16.48
C ARG A 62 -9.74 10.66 17.60
N VAL A 63 -8.45 10.67 17.28
CA VAL A 63 -7.40 10.85 18.28
C VAL A 63 -7.56 12.21 18.94
N ASP A 64 -7.69 13.30 18.17
CA ASP A 64 -7.86 14.66 18.69
C ASP A 64 -9.08 14.78 19.60
N GLU A 65 -10.25 14.30 19.15
CA GLU A 65 -11.49 14.27 19.98
C GLU A 65 -11.29 13.51 21.28
N THR A 66 -10.59 12.37 21.24
CA THR A 66 -10.37 11.56 22.46
C THR A 66 -9.42 12.27 23.42
N VAL A 67 -8.36 12.92 22.89
CA VAL A 67 -7.43 13.74 23.68
C VAL A 67 -8.16 14.87 24.39
N GLU A 68 -8.95 15.65 23.64
CA GLU A 68 -9.73 16.78 24.18
C GLU A 68 -10.72 16.30 25.25
N ALA A 69 -11.44 15.21 25.00
CA ALA A 69 -12.42 14.67 25.95
C ALA A 69 -11.74 14.18 27.24
N LEU A 70 -10.63 13.47 27.15
CA LEU A 70 -9.90 12.96 28.31
C LEU A 70 -9.29 14.09 29.14
N ASP A 71 -8.77 15.13 28.48
CA ASP A 71 -8.21 16.27 29.22
C ASP A 71 -9.30 17.12 29.88
N ALA A 72 -10.40 17.38 29.18
CA ALA A 72 -11.53 18.13 29.72
C ALA A 72 -12.21 17.42 30.91
N GLN A 73 -12.40 16.08 30.82
CA GLN A 73 -13.16 15.33 31.81
C GLN A 73 -12.30 14.89 33.01
N TYR A 74 -11.04 14.52 32.77
CA TYR A 74 -10.18 13.89 33.79
C TYR A 74 -8.89 14.68 34.08
N GLY A 75 -8.60 15.75 33.33
CA GLY A 75 -7.33 16.45 33.41
C GLY A 75 -6.15 15.54 33.05
N ALA A 76 -6.33 14.70 32.02
CA ALA A 76 -5.44 13.59 31.70
C ALA A 76 -3.99 14.01 31.44
N SER A 77 -3.77 15.21 30.87
CA SER A 77 -2.44 15.78 30.63
C SER A 77 -1.64 16.08 31.92
N LYS A 78 -2.31 16.23 33.05
CA LYS A 78 -1.72 16.56 34.36
C LYS A 78 -1.55 15.33 35.26
N LEU A 79 -1.93 14.15 34.81
CA LEU A 79 -1.83 12.92 35.60
C LEU A 79 -0.38 12.48 35.77
N PRO A 80 -0.01 11.97 36.98
CA PRO A 80 1.31 11.37 37.20
C PRO A 80 1.56 10.17 36.29
N MET A 81 2.82 9.86 36.08
CA MET A 81 3.28 8.77 35.21
C MET A 81 2.80 7.40 35.67
N GLU A 82 2.79 7.20 36.96
CA GLU A 82 2.35 5.95 37.60
C GLU A 82 0.88 5.66 37.33
N VAL A 83 0.07 6.71 37.20
CA VAL A 83 -1.36 6.59 36.85
C VAL A 83 -1.49 6.13 35.40
N TRP A 84 -0.71 6.65 34.48
CA TRP A 84 -0.72 6.20 33.07
C TRP A 84 -0.27 4.74 32.92
N GLN A 85 0.67 4.26 33.74
CA GLN A 85 1.04 2.85 33.76
C GLN A 85 -0.14 1.97 34.22
N GLN A 86 -0.91 2.42 35.23
CA GLN A 86 -2.11 1.70 35.68
C GLN A 86 -3.20 1.74 34.59
N ILE A 87 -3.44 2.89 33.92
CA ILE A 87 -4.38 3.00 32.80
C ILE A 87 -4.03 1.97 31.73
N LYS A 88 -2.75 1.85 31.36
CA LYS A 88 -2.30 0.86 30.36
C LYS A 88 -2.59 -0.58 30.80
N LEU A 89 -2.37 -0.92 32.07
CA LEU A 89 -2.67 -2.27 32.58
C LEU A 89 -4.17 -2.59 32.52
N PHE A 90 -5.04 -1.64 32.92
CA PHE A 90 -6.48 -1.81 32.79
C PHE A 90 -6.93 -1.92 31.33
N TYR A 91 -6.33 -1.11 30.45
CA TYR A 91 -6.61 -1.17 29.02
C TYR A 91 -6.27 -2.54 28.42
N ILE A 92 -5.14 -3.16 28.82
CA ILE A 92 -4.81 -4.54 28.43
C ILE A 92 -5.90 -5.52 28.84
N GLY A 93 -6.46 -5.36 30.04
CA GLY A 93 -7.59 -6.18 30.51
C GLY A 93 -8.82 -6.04 29.61
N LEU A 94 -9.15 -4.80 29.19
CA LEU A 94 -10.28 -4.52 28.31
C LEU A 94 -10.09 -5.10 26.90
N LEU A 95 -8.84 -5.25 26.44
CA LEU A 95 -8.54 -5.82 25.12
C LEU A 95 -8.68 -7.34 25.08
N THR A 96 -8.83 -8.01 26.21
CA THR A 96 -9.04 -9.47 26.24
C THR A 96 -10.38 -9.81 25.59
N GLY A 97 -10.35 -10.57 24.50
CA GLY A 97 -11.54 -10.90 23.71
C GLY A 97 -12.01 -9.80 22.73
N HIS A 98 -11.28 -8.69 22.65
CA HIS A 98 -11.58 -7.65 21.65
C HIS A 98 -11.21 -8.13 20.23
N HIS A 99 -12.00 -7.79 19.22
CA HIS A 99 -11.76 -8.25 17.83
C HIS A 99 -10.59 -7.54 17.13
N GLN A 100 -10.15 -6.38 17.62
CA GLN A 100 -9.09 -5.58 17.00
C GLN A 100 -8.06 -5.07 18.04
N PRO A 101 -7.48 -5.93 18.90
CA PRO A 101 -6.66 -5.47 20.02
C PRO A 101 -5.40 -4.72 19.56
N GLU A 102 -4.75 -5.18 18.49
CA GLU A 102 -3.54 -4.55 17.96
C GLU A 102 -3.78 -3.13 17.38
N LEU A 103 -4.96 -2.90 16.82
CA LEU A 103 -5.37 -1.58 16.36
C LEU A 103 -5.70 -0.65 17.52
N ALA A 104 -6.38 -1.17 18.53
CA ALA A 104 -6.70 -0.46 19.74
C ALA A 104 -5.44 -0.05 20.52
N GLU A 105 -4.42 -0.92 20.61
CA GLU A 105 -3.10 -0.58 21.14
C GLU A 105 -2.43 0.56 20.36
N THR A 106 -2.57 0.57 19.03
CA THR A 106 -2.05 1.65 18.20
C THR A 106 -2.75 2.97 18.46
N PHE A 107 -4.08 2.94 18.65
CA PHE A 107 -4.87 4.12 19.00
C PHE A 107 -4.51 4.65 20.38
N PHE A 108 -4.40 3.77 21.38
CA PHE A 108 -3.90 4.11 22.71
C PHE A 108 -2.55 4.85 22.63
N ASN A 109 -1.60 4.31 21.87
CA ASN A 109 -0.29 4.94 21.68
C ASN A 109 -0.42 6.36 21.13
N SER A 110 -1.27 6.55 20.10
CA SER A 110 -1.45 7.86 19.47
C SER A 110 -2.01 8.89 20.44
N VAL A 111 -3.06 8.53 21.20
CA VAL A 111 -3.68 9.41 22.19
C VAL A 111 -2.71 9.72 23.34
N THR A 112 -2.03 8.69 23.88
CA THR A 112 -1.11 8.85 25.01
C THR A 112 0.07 9.74 24.65
N ILE A 113 0.67 9.57 23.47
CA ILE A 113 1.78 10.39 23.01
C ILE A 113 1.35 11.86 22.86
N GLN A 114 0.17 12.10 22.32
CA GLN A 114 -0.35 13.44 22.11
C GLN A 114 -0.70 14.12 23.45
N ILE A 115 -1.39 13.46 24.36
CA ILE A 115 -1.72 14.00 25.70
C ILE A 115 -0.48 14.32 26.51
N LEU A 116 0.52 13.44 26.50
CA LEU A 116 1.72 13.60 27.32
C LEU A 116 2.79 14.44 26.64
N HIS A 117 2.58 14.93 25.40
CA HIS A 117 3.56 15.68 24.60
C HIS A 117 4.93 15.00 24.54
N ARG A 118 4.94 13.65 24.46
CA ARG A 118 6.14 12.86 24.68
C ARG A 118 6.76 12.33 23.41
N LYS A 119 8.06 12.11 23.51
CA LYS A 119 8.87 11.50 22.47
C LYS A 119 8.68 9.96 22.50
N TYR A 120 8.65 9.33 21.33
CA TYR A 120 8.32 7.90 21.11
C TYR A 120 9.21 6.87 21.82
N TYR A 121 10.28 7.25 22.47
CA TYR A 121 11.24 6.30 23.04
C TYR A 121 11.04 5.97 24.53
N GLN A 122 10.04 6.55 25.18
CA GLN A 122 9.71 6.20 26.56
C GLN A 122 8.69 5.09 26.60
N ASN A 123 9.19 3.85 26.69
CA ASN A 123 8.40 2.62 26.47
C ASN A 123 7.40 2.28 27.58
N ASP A 124 7.48 2.90 28.74
CA ASP A 124 6.68 2.51 29.90
C ASP A 124 5.20 2.85 29.73
N PHE A 125 4.87 3.80 28.85
CA PHE A 125 3.52 4.30 28.62
C PHE A 125 2.86 3.83 27.35
N ILE A 126 3.62 3.33 26.37
CA ILE A 126 3.12 2.92 25.07
C ILE A 126 3.29 1.42 24.84
N PHE A 127 2.51 0.88 23.93
CA PHE A 127 2.66 -0.49 23.46
C PHE A 127 3.77 -0.57 22.40
N VAL A 128 4.99 -0.84 22.83
CA VAL A 128 6.12 -1.14 21.92
C VAL A 128 5.99 -2.56 21.39
N ARG A 129 5.44 -3.46 22.19
CA ARG A 129 5.11 -4.83 21.80
C ARG A 129 3.63 -5.07 22.03
N PRO A 130 2.99 -5.95 21.22
CA PRO A 130 1.62 -6.35 21.47
C PRO A 130 1.50 -6.97 22.88
N ALA A 131 0.50 -6.55 23.64
CA ALA A 131 0.18 -7.14 24.93
C ALA A 131 -0.79 -8.31 24.78
N VAL A 132 -1.63 -8.28 23.72
CA VAL A 132 -2.63 -9.30 23.44
C VAL A 132 -2.28 -10.02 22.14
N SER A 133 -2.37 -11.36 22.13
CA SER A 133 -2.20 -12.16 20.92
C SER A 133 -3.45 -12.06 20.04
N THR A 134 -3.22 -11.89 18.73
CA THR A 134 -4.29 -11.93 17.73
C THR A 134 -4.48 -13.32 17.11
N GLU A 135 -3.68 -14.30 17.53
CA GLU A 135 -3.65 -15.65 16.95
C GLU A 135 -4.91 -16.45 17.28
N TYR A 136 -5.52 -16.15 18.42
CA TYR A 136 -6.68 -16.88 18.94
C TYR A 136 -7.96 -16.03 18.97
N ILE A 137 -8.00 -14.93 18.20
CA ILE A 137 -9.22 -14.14 18.08
C ILE A 137 -10.19 -14.93 17.23
N ASP A 138 -11.39 -15.12 17.74
CA ASP A 138 -12.49 -15.67 16.98
C ASP A 138 -12.81 -14.76 15.79
N ASP A 139 -12.67 -15.27 14.57
CA ASP A 139 -12.90 -14.53 13.34
C ASP A 139 -14.35 -14.62 12.87
N GLU A 140 -15.20 -15.35 13.61
CA GLU A 140 -16.62 -15.40 13.34
C GLU A 140 -17.30 -14.09 13.76
N ASP A 141 -18.15 -13.62 12.91
CA ASP A 141 -19.03 -12.50 13.20
C ASP A 141 -20.16 -12.96 14.14
N ALA A 142 -20.84 -12.01 14.81
CA ALA A 142 -22.06 -12.27 15.59
C ALA A 142 -23.16 -12.98 14.77
N ASN A 143 -23.09 -12.89 13.43
CA ASN A 143 -23.95 -13.57 12.47
C ASN A 143 -23.33 -14.87 11.93
N GLY A 144 -22.20 -15.34 12.44
CA GLY A 144 -21.53 -16.56 12.01
C GLY A 144 -20.83 -16.48 10.65
N LEU A 145 -20.47 -15.27 10.18
CA LEU A 145 -19.75 -15.10 8.91
C LEU A 145 -18.22 -15.09 9.17
N PRO A 146 -17.50 -16.14 8.71
CA PRO A 146 -16.04 -16.20 8.85
C PRO A 146 -15.36 -15.19 7.92
N SER A 147 -14.07 -14.86 8.19
CA SER A 147 -13.31 -13.93 7.35
C SER A 147 -12.99 -14.50 5.96
N PHE A 148 -13.01 -15.81 5.77
CA PHE A 148 -12.91 -16.45 4.45
C PHE A 148 -13.85 -17.67 4.35
N ARG A 149 -14.19 -18.05 3.12
CA ARG A 149 -15.02 -19.22 2.82
C ARG A 149 -14.24 -20.20 1.98
N ALA A 150 -14.44 -21.51 2.23
CA ALA A 150 -13.87 -22.59 1.45
C ALA A 150 -14.97 -23.28 0.61
N TYR A 151 -14.70 -23.43 -0.68
CA TYR A 151 -15.60 -24.07 -1.64
C TYR A 151 -14.94 -25.36 -2.13
N TYR A 152 -15.70 -26.43 -2.12
CA TYR A 152 -15.26 -27.75 -2.56
C TYR A 152 -15.97 -28.13 -3.85
N PRO A 153 -15.28 -28.72 -4.85
CA PRO A 153 -15.95 -29.14 -6.06
C PRO A 153 -16.99 -30.22 -5.75
N SER A 154 -18.22 -30.01 -6.16
CA SER A 154 -19.16 -31.13 -6.36
C SER A 154 -18.69 -31.94 -7.57
N ARG A 155 -19.04 -33.22 -7.64
CA ARG A 155 -18.45 -34.20 -8.56
C ARG A 155 -18.40 -33.81 -10.05
N ASP A 156 -19.08 -32.76 -10.48
CA ASP A 156 -19.37 -32.54 -11.89
C ASP A 156 -18.96 -31.19 -12.50
N ASN A 157 -18.62 -30.12 -11.74
CA ASN A 157 -18.30 -28.88 -12.45
C ASN A 157 -17.51 -27.82 -11.65
N LEU A 158 -16.23 -27.63 -11.99
CA LEU A 158 -15.40 -26.55 -11.44
C LEU A 158 -15.93 -25.16 -11.85
N LYS A 159 -16.55 -25.05 -13.04
CA LYS A 159 -17.17 -23.78 -13.50
C LYS A 159 -18.35 -23.38 -12.62
N ASP A 160 -19.20 -24.33 -12.20
CA ASP A 160 -20.33 -24.05 -11.29
C ASP A 160 -19.85 -23.62 -9.91
N MET A 161 -18.73 -24.19 -9.43
CA MET A 161 -18.10 -23.73 -8.19
C MET A 161 -17.58 -22.31 -8.31
N LEU A 162 -16.89 -21.94 -9.41
CA LEU A 162 -16.42 -20.58 -9.67
C LEU A 162 -17.62 -19.62 -9.75
N ARG A 163 -18.72 -20.03 -10.38
CA ARG A 163 -19.96 -19.25 -10.42
C ARG A 163 -20.51 -19.02 -9.02
N THR A 164 -20.60 -20.07 -8.20
CA THR A 164 -21.06 -19.99 -6.81
C THR A 164 -20.20 -19.02 -5.98
N VAL A 165 -18.89 -19.00 -6.22
CA VAL A 165 -17.98 -18.04 -5.58
C VAL A 165 -18.38 -16.59 -5.93
N VAL A 166 -18.69 -16.31 -7.19
CA VAL A 166 -19.09 -14.95 -7.63
C VAL A 166 -20.46 -14.59 -7.08
N ASP A 167 -21.43 -15.50 -7.22
CA ASP A 167 -22.84 -15.27 -6.82
C ASP A 167 -22.95 -15.00 -5.30
N ASN A 168 -22.11 -15.60 -4.47
CA ASN A 168 -22.12 -15.41 -3.01
C ASN A 168 -21.71 -14.00 -2.53
N TYR A 169 -21.23 -13.13 -3.42
CA TYR A 169 -21.03 -11.71 -3.09
C TYR A 169 -22.28 -10.86 -3.29
N GLU A 170 -23.36 -11.45 -3.84
CA GLU A 170 -24.69 -10.83 -3.96
C GLU A 170 -24.63 -9.43 -4.55
N LEU A 171 -23.94 -9.27 -5.70
CA LEU A 171 -23.88 -8.00 -6.42
C LEU A 171 -25.24 -7.71 -7.10
N ASP A 172 -25.84 -6.55 -6.83
CA ASP A 172 -27.16 -6.15 -7.31
C ASP A 172 -27.19 -5.81 -8.81
N ILE A 173 -26.01 -5.62 -9.43
CA ILE A 173 -25.87 -5.29 -10.86
C ILE A 173 -25.69 -6.57 -11.68
N PRO A 174 -26.43 -6.76 -12.78
CA PRO A 174 -26.28 -7.94 -13.61
C PRO A 174 -24.95 -7.98 -14.35
N PHE A 175 -24.39 -9.17 -14.50
CA PHE A 175 -23.25 -9.40 -15.40
C PHE A 175 -23.71 -9.35 -16.86
N GLU A 176 -22.86 -8.86 -17.75
CA GLU A 176 -23.10 -8.87 -19.19
C GLU A 176 -23.22 -10.31 -19.72
N ASP A 177 -22.24 -11.16 -19.37
CA ASP A 177 -22.26 -12.61 -19.64
C ASP A 177 -21.34 -13.32 -18.64
N LEU A 178 -21.90 -13.70 -17.48
CA LEU A 178 -21.15 -14.38 -16.43
C LEU A 178 -20.63 -15.76 -16.86
N ASN A 179 -21.37 -16.48 -17.72
CA ASN A 179 -20.95 -17.81 -18.19
C ASN A 179 -19.69 -17.73 -19.06
N ARG A 180 -19.67 -16.78 -19.99
CA ARG A 180 -18.48 -16.47 -20.80
C ARG A 180 -17.28 -16.12 -19.91
N ASP A 181 -17.48 -15.21 -18.96
CA ASP A 181 -16.43 -14.71 -18.08
C ASP A 181 -15.87 -15.82 -17.17
N ILE A 182 -16.74 -16.68 -16.62
CA ILE A 182 -16.31 -17.87 -15.87
C ILE A 182 -15.55 -18.85 -16.77
N GLY A 183 -15.93 -18.97 -18.05
CA GLY A 183 -15.14 -19.72 -19.04
C GLY A 183 -13.71 -19.24 -19.13
N PHE A 184 -13.48 -17.93 -19.27
CA PHE A 184 -12.14 -17.34 -19.30
C PHE A 184 -11.34 -17.55 -18.01
N VAL A 185 -12.01 -17.38 -16.84
CA VAL A 185 -11.35 -17.66 -15.55
C VAL A 185 -10.93 -19.12 -15.43
N TYR A 186 -11.78 -20.03 -15.88
CA TYR A 186 -11.51 -21.47 -15.88
C TYR A 186 -10.32 -21.82 -16.78
N GLU A 187 -10.30 -21.29 -18.01
CA GLU A 187 -9.20 -21.50 -18.95
C GLU A 187 -7.88 -20.95 -18.39
N ALA A 188 -7.89 -19.72 -17.87
CA ALA A 188 -6.72 -19.12 -17.24
C ALA A 188 -6.24 -19.92 -16.02
N LEU A 189 -7.14 -20.50 -15.24
CA LEU A 189 -6.79 -21.40 -14.14
C LEU A 189 -6.14 -22.69 -14.67
N LEU A 190 -6.67 -23.30 -15.71
CA LEU A 190 -6.11 -24.51 -16.32
C LEU A 190 -4.71 -24.26 -16.90
N GLU A 191 -4.45 -23.11 -17.51
CA GLU A 191 -3.11 -22.72 -17.98
C GLU A 191 -2.09 -22.69 -16.85
N GLN A 192 -2.50 -22.22 -15.66
CA GLN A 192 -1.61 -22.15 -14.49
C GLN A 192 -1.37 -23.52 -13.82
N VAL A 193 -2.39 -24.35 -13.80
CA VAL A 193 -2.39 -25.60 -13.03
C VAL A 193 -2.02 -26.79 -13.92
N GLY A 194 -2.17 -26.66 -15.26
CA GLY A 194 -2.04 -27.74 -16.25
C GLY A 194 -3.15 -28.77 -16.12
N THR A 195 -3.03 -29.92 -16.77
CA THR A 195 -3.92 -31.08 -16.61
C THR A 195 -3.72 -31.69 -15.22
N VAL A 196 -4.23 -31.03 -14.18
CA VAL A 196 -4.01 -31.47 -12.80
C VAL A 196 -5.15 -32.39 -12.36
N ARG A 197 -4.80 -33.58 -11.92
CA ARG A 197 -5.69 -34.39 -11.09
C ARG A 197 -6.05 -33.62 -9.82
N LEU A 198 -7.34 -33.37 -9.62
CA LEU A 198 -7.83 -32.79 -8.39
C LEU A 198 -7.57 -33.76 -7.23
N ARG A 199 -6.83 -33.30 -6.23
CA ARG A 199 -6.59 -34.05 -5.00
C ARG A 199 -7.82 -34.01 -4.10
N THR A 200 -7.92 -34.93 -3.16
CA THR A 200 -9.05 -35.00 -2.22
C THR A 200 -9.27 -33.76 -1.36
N ASN A 201 -8.22 -32.95 -1.18
CA ASN A 201 -8.27 -31.68 -0.45
C ASN A 201 -8.39 -30.46 -1.38
N PHE A 202 -8.77 -30.64 -2.64
CA PHE A 202 -8.96 -29.53 -3.55
C PHE A 202 -10.08 -28.61 -3.04
N GLN A 203 -9.75 -27.33 -2.94
CA GLN A 203 -10.70 -26.30 -2.50
C GLN A 203 -10.29 -24.93 -3.04
N ILE A 204 -11.27 -24.07 -3.21
CA ILE A 204 -11.06 -22.63 -3.45
C ILE A 204 -11.40 -21.90 -2.15
N GLN A 205 -10.44 -21.18 -1.59
CA GLN A 205 -10.62 -20.34 -0.40
C GLN A 205 -10.64 -18.87 -0.85
N VAL A 206 -11.68 -18.12 -0.48
CA VAL A 206 -11.82 -16.71 -0.80
C VAL A 206 -12.17 -15.90 0.44
N LEU A 207 -11.63 -14.68 0.54
CA LEU A 207 -12.00 -13.73 1.59
C LEU A 207 -13.48 -13.34 1.45
N SER A 208 -14.19 -13.25 2.56
CA SER A 208 -15.64 -13.04 2.56
C SER A 208 -16.08 -11.67 2.06
N SER A 209 -15.20 -10.66 2.13
CA SER A 209 -15.47 -9.31 1.62
C SER A 209 -14.75 -9.05 0.31
N LEU A 210 -15.41 -8.35 -0.61
CA LEU A 210 -14.78 -7.81 -1.81
C LEU A 210 -13.82 -6.66 -1.46
N PHE A 211 -12.78 -6.55 -2.27
CA PHE A 211 -11.79 -5.49 -2.18
C PHE A 211 -12.08 -4.43 -3.23
N TYR A 212 -12.48 -3.23 -2.82
CA TYR A 212 -12.79 -2.13 -3.74
C TYR A 212 -11.63 -1.16 -3.87
N ARG A 213 -11.26 -0.88 -5.12
CA ARG A 213 -10.22 0.11 -5.44
C ARG A 213 -10.54 0.74 -6.80
N ASN A 214 -10.48 2.07 -6.88
CA ASN A 214 -10.85 2.82 -8.09
C ASN A 214 -12.23 2.40 -8.60
N LYS A 215 -12.32 1.92 -9.84
CA LYS A 215 -13.55 1.43 -10.48
C LYS A 215 -13.70 -0.09 -10.43
N GLY A 216 -12.88 -0.79 -9.64
CA GLY A 216 -12.86 -2.24 -9.59
C GLY A 216 -13.27 -2.82 -8.25
N ALA A 217 -13.92 -3.98 -8.29
CA ALA A 217 -14.11 -4.89 -7.18
C ALA A 217 -13.26 -6.15 -7.43
N TYR A 218 -12.62 -6.69 -6.40
CA TYR A 218 -11.71 -7.81 -6.54
C TYR A 218 -12.10 -8.93 -5.58
N ILE A 219 -12.27 -10.14 -6.12
CA ILE A 219 -12.33 -11.37 -5.34
C ILE A 219 -10.87 -11.79 -5.07
N VAL A 220 -10.50 -12.00 -3.83
CA VAL A 220 -9.14 -12.38 -3.44
C VAL A 220 -9.16 -13.72 -2.72
N GLY A 221 -8.31 -14.65 -3.18
CA GLY A 221 -8.30 -15.99 -2.63
C GLY A 221 -7.12 -16.84 -3.05
N LYS A 222 -7.25 -18.14 -2.83
CA LYS A 222 -6.28 -19.17 -3.27
C LYS A 222 -6.99 -20.46 -3.65
N VAL A 223 -6.39 -21.16 -4.61
CA VAL A 223 -6.72 -22.54 -4.92
C VAL A 223 -5.75 -23.45 -4.16
N VAL A 224 -6.25 -24.40 -3.39
CA VAL A 224 -5.48 -25.41 -2.69
C VAL A 224 -5.68 -26.76 -3.39
N ASN A 225 -4.60 -27.40 -3.80
CA ASN A 225 -4.62 -28.73 -4.41
C ASN A 225 -3.42 -29.58 -3.94
N GLY A 226 -3.66 -30.48 -3.04
CA GLY A 226 -2.59 -31.22 -2.36
C GLY A 226 -1.76 -30.29 -1.49
N PHE A 227 -0.46 -30.23 -1.75
CA PHE A 227 0.49 -29.33 -1.06
C PHE A 227 0.70 -28.00 -1.79
N ARG A 228 0.08 -27.82 -2.96
CA ARG A 228 0.20 -26.60 -3.75
C ARG A 228 -0.90 -25.61 -3.36
N SER A 229 -0.51 -24.37 -3.20
CA SER A 229 -1.41 -23.23 -3.02
C SER A 229 -1.13 -22.23 -4.12
N LEU A 230 -2.15 -21.90 -4.92
CA LEU A 230 -2.08 -20.91 -5.99
C LEU A 230 -2.90 -19.69 -5.58
N PRO A 231 -2.27 -18.58 -5.19
CA PRO A 231 -2.97 -17.33 -4.91
C PRO A 231 -3.64 -16.79 -6.16
N PHE A 232 -4.79 -16.12 -6.01
CA PHE A 232 -5.44 -15.45 -7.12
C PHE A 232 -6.19 -14.18 -6.71
N ALA A 233 -6.44 -13.31 -7.70
CA ALA A 233 -7.41 -12.23 -7.60
C ALA A 233 -8.20 -12.13 -8.91
N ILE A 234 -9.51 -11.91 -8.81
CA ILE A 234 -10.43 -11.76 -9.95
C ILE A 234 -11.01 -10.35 -9.92
N PRO A 235 -10.60 -9.45 -10.84
CA PRO A 235 -11.16 -8.12 -10.98
C PRO A 235 -12.51 -8.14 -11.67
N ILE A 236 -13.50 -7.46 -11.08
CA ILE A 236 -14.83 -7.23 -11.62
C ILE A 236 -14.97 -5.73 -11.90
N LEU A 237 -15.39 -5.38 -13.11
CA LEU A 237 -15.51 -4.01 -13.60
C LEU A 237 -16.90 -3.74 -14.18
N HIS A 238 -17.20 -2.46 -14.41
CA HIS A 238 -18.38 -2.01 -15.15
C HIS A 238 -18.07 -1.81 -16.63
N ASN A 239 -18.95 -2.22 -17.50
CA ASN A 239 -18.94 -1.83 -18.90
C ASN A 239 -19.69 -0.49 -19.13
N SER A 240 -19.70 0.01 -20.35
CA SER A 240 -20.36 1.27 -20.71
C SER A 240 -21.90 1.26 -20.57
N LYS A 241 -22.50 0.08 -20.44
CA LYS A 241 -23.95 -0.12 -20.25
C LYS A 241 -24.32 -0.37 -18.79
N ASN A 242 -23.38 -0.16 -17.88
CA ASN A 242 -23.53 -0.42 -16.44
C ASN A 242 -23.86 -1.89 -16.10
N HIS A 243 -23.33 -2.84 -16.89
CA HIS A 243 -23.29 -4.25 -16.52
C HIS A 243 -21.91 -4.62 -16.01
N LEU A 244 -21.84 -5.62 -15.15
CA LEU A 244 -20.58 -6.15 -14.64
C LEU A 244 -19.95 -7.12 -15.64
N TYR A 245 -18.62 -7.22 -15.61
CA TYR A 245 -17.85 -8.25 -16.28
C TYR A 245 -16.57 -8.56 -15.52
N ILE A 246 -16.08 -9.78 -15.66
CA ILE A 246 -14.78 -10.17 -15.14
C ILE A 246 -13.71 -9.76 -16.15
N ASP A 247 -12.79 -8.90 -15.74
CA ASP A 247 -11.80 -8.30 -16.64
C ASP A 247 -10.55 -9.15 -16.82
N SER A 248 -10.19 -9.95 -15.80
CA SER A 248 -8.99 -10.76 -15.78
C SER A 248 -9.05 -11.84 -14.69
N ALA A 249 -8.09 -12.75 -14.70
CA ALA A 249 -7.76 -13.61 -13.57
C ALA A 249 -6.26 -13.54 -13.31
N LEU A 250 -5.91 -13.00 -12.16
CA LEU A 250 -4.53 -12.79 -11.73
C LEU A 250 -4.11 -13.98 -10.86
N PHE A 251 -3.06 -14.69 -11.26
CA PHE A 251 -2.60 -15.88 -10.56
C PHE A 251 -1.15 -15.75 -10.10
N GLY A 252 -0.88 -16.30 -8.91
CA GLY A 252 0.45 -16.34 -8.34
C GLY A 252 0.77 -15.12 -7.47
N GLU A 253 1.84 -15.25 -6.69
CA GLU A 253 2.26 -14.23 -5.73
C GLU A 253 2.66 -12.93 -6.41
N ASP A 254 3.32 -12.98 -7.57
CA ASP A 254 3.82 -11.78 -8.25
C ASP A 254 2.69 -10.88 -8.76
N ASP A 255 1.61 -11.46 -9.30
CA ASP A 255 0.43 -10.71 -9.71
C ASP A 255 -0.27 -10.04 -8.51
N LEU A 256 -0.38 -10.78 -7.40
CA LEU A 256 -0.94 -10.21 -6.18
C LEU A 256 -0.03 -9.13 -5.59
N LEU A 257 1.28 -9.30 -5.61
CA LEU A 257 2.22 -8.26 -5.19
C LEU A 257 2.09 -7.00 -6.03
N ALA A 258 1.86 -7.14 -7.35
CA ALA A 258 1.59 -6.00 -8.24
C ALA A 258 0.25 -5.33 -7.89
N LEU A 259 -0.81 -6.12 -7.68
CA LEU A 259 -2.13 -5.63 -7.27
C LEU A 259 -2.10 -4.91 -5.93
N PHE A 260 -1.39 -5.46 -4.93
CA PHE A 260 -1.19 -4.87 -3.61
C PHE A 260 0.07 -4.01 -3.53
N SER A 261 0.52 -3.42 -4.65
CA SER A 261 1.76 -2.65 -4.71
C SER A 261 1.75 -1.42 -3.78
N PHE A 262 2.94 -0.88 -3.54
CA PHE A 262 3.30 0.11 -2.54
C PHE A 262 2.47 1.37 -2.48
N ALA A 263 1.80 1.65 -3.53
CA ALA A 263 1.17 2.91 -3.65
C ALA A 263 -0.07 2.98 -2.78
N ARG A 264 -0.30 4.14 -2.27
CA ARG A 264 -1.35 4.56 -1.34
C ARG A 264 -2.79 4.38 -1.82
N ALA A 265 -3.00 3.70 -2.94
CA ALA A 265 -4.32 3.30 -3.38
C ALA A 265 -4.83 2.15 -2.51
N TYR A 266 -5.32 2.51 -1.33
CA TYR A 266 -5.82 1.55 -0.35
C TYR A 266 -7.11 0.92 -0.79
N PHE A 267 -7.21 -0.38 -0.55
CA PHE A 267 -8.49 -1.07 -0.70
C PHE A 267 -9.51 -0.62 0.35
N MET A 268 -10.75 -0.48 -0.09
CA MET A 268 -11.91 -0.38 0.79
C MET A 268 -12.43 -1.80 1.00
N VAL A 269 -12.29 -2.32 2.22
CA VAL A 269 -12.70 -3.68 2.61
C VAL A 269 -13.41 -3.61 3.94
N ASP A 270 -14.60 -4.18 4.03
CA ASP A 270 -15.29 -4.31 5.32
C ASP A 270 -14.74 -5.54 6.06
N MET A 271 -14.06 -5.30 7.17
CA MET A 271 -13.40 -6.33 7.97
C MET A 271 -13.82 -6.16 9.44
N LYS A 272 -14.38 -7.21 10.04
CA LYS A 272 -14.64 -7.21 11.48
C LYS A 272 -13.38 -7.55 12.26
N VAL A 273 -12.62 -8.53 11.80
CA VAL A 273 -11.35 -8.98 12.37
C VAL A 273 -10.22 -8.78 11.37
N PRO A 274 -9.57 -7.58 11.33
CA PRO A 274 -8.52 -7.26 10.36
C PRO A 274 -7.32 -8.19 10.43
N SER A 275 -6.96 -8.67 11.62
CA SER A 275 -5.85 -9.62 11.80
C SER A 275 -6.06 -10.92 11.03
N ALA A 276 -7.30 -11.44 10.98
CA ALA A 276 -7.64 -12.64 10.21
C ALA A 276 -7.45 -12.41 8.70
N TYR A 277 -7.91 -11.26 8.18
CA TYR A 277 -7.68 -10.87 6.79
C TYR A 277 -6.20 -10.76 6.46
N VAL A 278 -5.41 -10.09 7.30
CA VAL A 278 -3.97 -9.95 7.10
C VAL A 278 -3.26 -11.31 7.19
N GLN A 279 -3.68 -12.19 8.11
CA GLN A 279 -3.13 -13.53 8.23
C GLN A 279 -3.41 -14.37 6.97
N PHE A 280 -4.63 -14.31 6.43
CA PHE A 280 -4.97 -14.95 5.18
C PHE A 280 -4.14 -14.39 4.01
N LEU A 281 -4.08 -13.06 3.85
CA LEU A 281 -3.28 -12.39 2.81
C LEU A 281 -1.78 -12.74 2.89
N ARG A 282 -1.23 -12.96 4.08
CA ARG A 282 0.15 -13.44 4.24
C ARG A 282 0.37 -14.83 3.67
N THR A 283 -0.65 -15.69 3.68
CA THR A 283 -0.55 -17.01 3.01
C THR A 283 -0.53 -16.88 1.49
N LEU A 284 -1.06 -15.77 0.94
CA LEU A 284 -1.05 -15.48 -0.50
C LEU A 284 0.24 -14.79 -0.93
N MET A 285 0.77 -13.91 -0.08
CA MET A 285 1.93 -13.05 -0.34
C MET A 285 2.95 -13.14 0.81
N PRO A 286 3.66 -14.26 0.98
CA PRO A 286 4.62 -14.46 2.07
C PRO A 286 5.74 -13.41 2.08
N ARG A 287 6.15 -12.91 0.89
CA ARG A 287 7.19 -11.89 0.74
C ARG A 287 6.76 -10.48 1.15
N LYS A 288 5.45 -10.24 1.35
CA LYS A 288 4.93 -8.93 1.73
C LYS A 288 4.89 -8.76 3.25
N PRO A 289 5.55 -7.73 3.82
CA PRO A 289 5.53 -7.46 5.25
C PRO A 289 4.11 -7.21 5.79
N ARG A 290 3.84 -7.62 7.03
CA ARG A 290 2.54 -7.35 7.70
C ARG A 290 2.20 -5.86 7.73
N ALA A 291 3.19 -5.01 7.98
CA ALA A 291 3.04 -3.56 7.97
C ALA A 291 2.44 -3.03 6.66
N GLU A 292 2.92 -3.54 5.52
CA GLU A 292 2.42 -3.14 4.20
C GLU A 292 1.03 -3.69 3.91
N LEU A 293 0.69 -4.90 4.40
CA LEU A 293 -0.65 -5.47 4.25
C LEU A 293 -1.69 -4.65 5.01
N TYR A 294 -1.42 -4.28 6.27
CA TYR A 294 -2.30 -3.38 7.01
C TYR A 294 -2.45 -2.02 6.31
N SER A 295 -1.36 -1.46 5.79
CA SER A 295 -1.39 -0.21 5.01
C SER A 295 -2.25 -0.36 3.75
N ALA A 296 -2.11 -1.46 2.99
CA ALA A 296 -2.91 -1.71 1.78
C ALA A 296 -4.41 -1.82 2.06
N LEU A 297 -4.80 -2.18 3.28
CA LEU A 297 -6.19 -2.22 3.75
C LEU A 297 -6.69 -0.89 4.34
N GLY A 298 -5.86 0.16 4.30
CA GLY A 298 -6.19 1.49 4.84
C GLY A 298 -5.92 1.67 6.33
N LEU A 299 -5.28 0.69 6.99
CA LEU A 299 -4.92 0.72 8.41
C LEU A 299 -3.48 1.24 8.60
N GLN A 300 -3.19 2.40 8.00
CA GLN A 300 -1.86 3.00 7.87
C GLN A 300 -1.15 3.23 9.19
N LYS A 301 -1.87 3.73 10.21
CA LYS A 301 -1.25 4.06 11.50
C LYS A 301 -0.74 2.80 12.18
N HIS A 302 -1.49 1.70 12.07
CA HIS A 302 -1.03 0.40 12.58
C HIS A 302 0.13 -0.15 11.72
N GLY A 303 0.05 -0.04 10.41
CA GLY A 303 1.16 -0.38 9.51
C GLY A 303 2.45 0.35 9.86
N LYS A 304 2.38 1.68 10.13
CA LYS A 304 3.53 2.48 10.62
C LYS A 304 4.08 1.95 11.95
N ASN A 305 3.21 1.60 12.88
CA ASN A 305 3.62 1.08 14.19
C ASN A 305 4.37 -0.26 14.04
N LEU A 306 3.84 -1.17 13.20
CA LEU A 306 4.52 -2.44 12.89
C LEU A 306 5.86 -2.21 12.19
N PHE A 307 5.90 -1.32 11.19
CA PHE A 307 7.15 -0.96 10.52
C PHE A 307 8.20 -0.49 11.51
N TYR A 308 7.84 0.40 12.44
CA TYR A 308 8.77 0.94 13.44
C TYR A 308 9.27 -0.14 14.40
N ARG A 309 8.41 -1.07 14.82
CA ARG A 309 8.80 -2.24 15.63
C ARG A 309 9.80 -3.13 14.90
N ASP A 310 9.53 -3.47 13.65
CA ASP A 310 10.42 -4.29 12.81
C ASP A 310 11.76 -3.58 12.58
N PHE A 311 11.72 -2.27 12.37
CA PHE A 311 12.91 -1.46 12.19
C PHE A 311 13.78 -1.40 13.46
N LEU A 312 13.19 -1.16 14.64
CA LEU A 312 13.92 -1.19 15.92
C LEU A 312 14.51 -2.58 16.20
N PHE A 313 13.78 -3.63 15.86
CA PHE A 313 14.31 -4.99 15.96
C PHE A 313 15.53 -5.17 15.05
N HIS A 314 15.46 -4.72 13.80
CA HIS A 314 16.58 -4.75 12.86
C HIS A 314 17.78 -3.97 13.39
N LEU A 315 17.58 -2.73 13.87
CA LEU A 315 18.65 -1.92 14.46
C LEU A 315 19.34 -2.65 15.62
N LYS A 316 18.60 -3.35 16.46
CA LYS A 316 19.16 -4.10 17.59
C LYS A 316 20.06 -5.26 17.15
N HIS A 317 19.80 -5.85 15.96
CA HIS A 317 20.47 -7.06 15.46
C HIS A 317 21.44 -6.80 14.30
N SER A 318 21.56 -5.55 13.84
CA SER A 318 22.52 -5.14 12.83
C SER A 318 23.64 -4.27 13.45
N SER A 319 24.74 -4.12 12.75
CA SER A 319 25.91 -3.35 13.22
C SER A 319 26.26 -2.19 12.29
N ASP A 320 25.63 -2.09 11.12
CA ASP A 320 25.87 -1.00 10.18
C ASP A 320 25.30 0.34 10.67
N LYS A 321 25.81 1.42 10.09
CA LYS A 321 25.42 2.78 10.46
C LYS A 321 24.62 3.44 9.36
N PHE A 322 23.79 4.40 9.76
CA PHE A 322 23.20 5.34 8.83
C PHE A 322 24.29 6.17 8.18
N ARG A 323 24.22 6.28 6.87
CA ARG A 323 25.14 7.03 6.03
C ARG A 323 24.37 7.90 5.03
N ILE A 324 25.04 8.87 4.43
CA ILE A 324 24.47 9.60 3.30
C ILE A 324 24.15 8.61 2.19
N ALA A 325 22.90 8.65 1.69
CA ALA A 325 22.49 7.73 0.64
C ALA A 325 23.33 7.93 -0.64
N PRO A 326 23.72 6.83 -1.33
CA PRO A 326 24.41 6.93 -2.61
C PRO A 326 23.54 7.63 -3.67
N GLY A 327 24.16 8.41 -4.54
CA GLY A 327 23.51 9.06 -5.66
C GLY A 327 23.63 10.59 -5.68
N ILE A 328 22.78 11.23 -6.49
CA ILE A 328 22.80 12.69 -6.63
C ILE A 328 22.17 13.32 -5.39
N LYS A 329 22.89 14.23 -4.72
CA LYS A 329 22.37 14.95 -3.56
C LYS A 329 21.21 15.85 -3.98
N GLY A 330 20.03 15.65 -3.37
CA GLY A 330 18.85 16.48 -3.60
C GLY A 330 19.05 17.92 -3.13
N MET A 331 18.42 18.87 -3.79
CA MET A 331 18.46 20.29 -3.41
C MET A 331 17.60 20.58 -2.17
N VAL A 332 16.48 19.90 -2.04
CA VAL A 332 15.44 20.15 -1.03
C VAL A 332 15.52 19.17 0.14
N MET A 333 15.81 17.91 -0.16
CA MET A 333 15.88 16.83 0.82
C MET A 333 17.32 16.39 1.08
N LEU A 334 17.62 16.06 2.33
CA LEU A 334 18.78 15.27 2.70
C LEU A 334 18.31 13.82 2.82
N VAL A 335 18.96 12.93 2.07
CA VAL A 335 18.61 11.51 2.00
C VAL A 335 19.73 10.68 2.57
N PHE A 336 19.39 9.75 3.46
CA PHE A 336 20.33 8.84 4.07
C PHE A 336 19.74 7.42 4.12
N ASP A 337 20.59 6.42 4.25
CA ASP A 337 20.15 5.01 4.31
C ASP A 337 20.89 4.23 5.39
N LEU A 338 20.30 3.10 5.76
CA LEU A 338 20.97 2.03 6.51
C LEU A 338 21.25 0.93 5.49
N PRO A 339 22.54 0.59 5.18
CA PRO A 339 22.87 -0.33 4.09
C PRO A 339 22.15 -1.67 4.13
N SER A 340 22.01 -2.26 5.32
CA SER A 340 21.35 -3.55 5.54
C SER A 340 19.81 -3.48 5.50
N TYR A 341 19.21 -2.28 5.48
CA TYR A 341 17.75 -2.11 5.54
C TYR A 341 17.22 -1.52 4.23
N PRO A 342 16.14 -2.08 3.65
CA PRO A 342 15.70 -1.72 2.29
C PRO A 342 14.86 -0.43 2.23
N PHE A 343 15.22 0.57 3.02
CA PHE A 343 14.54 1.87 3.06
C PHE A 343 15.54 3.02 3.02
N VAL A 344 15.08 4.15 2.53
CA VAL A 344 15.75 5.44 2.58
C VAL A 344 14.99 6.36 3.52
N PHE A 345 15.73 7.27 4.13
CA PHE A 345 15.25 8.23 5.12
C PHE A 345 15.48 9.63 4.57
N LYS A 346 14.44 10.46 4.57
CA LYS A 346 14.47 11.79 3.98
C LYS A 346 14.11 12.84 5.03
N VAL A 347 14.91 13.87 5.17
CA VAL A 347 14.59 15.05 5.98
C VAL A 347 14.61 16.31 5.10
N ILE A 348 13.67 17.22 5.35
CA ILE A 348 13.62 18.50 4.64
C ILE A 348 14.74 19.39 5.18
N LYS A 349 15.55 19.96 4.29
CA LYS A 349 16.59 20.92 4.63
C LYS A 349 16.00 22.22 5.19
N ASP A 350 16.79 22.95 5.95
CA ASP A 350 16.41 24.27 6.46
C ASP A 350 16.72 25.39 5.45
N TYR A 351 17.65 25.13 4.54
CA TYR A 351 18.11 26.11 3.55
C TYR A 351 17.99 25.51 2.15
N PHE A 352 17.36 26.27 1.27
CA PHE A 352 17.16 25.90 -0.14
C PHE A 352 18.02 26.79 -1.04
N PRO A 353 18.52 26.26 -2.19
CA PRO A 353 19.21 27.09 -3.17
C PRO A 353 18.29 28.20 -3.71
N PRO A 354 18.83 29.37 -4.12
CA PRO A 354 18.03 30.48 -4.62
C PRO A 354 17.15 30.14 -5.85
N GLN A 355 17.51 29.07 -6.59
CA GLN A 355 16.74 28.59 -7.75
C GLN A 355 15.46 27.83 -7.36
N LYS A 356 15.33 27.44 -6.08
CA LYS A 356 14.16 26.75 -5.55
C LYS A 356 13.35 27.70 -4.66
N GLU A 357 12.34 28.34 -5.25
CA GLU A 357 11.36 29.14 -4.51
C GLU A 357 10.39 28.21 -3.75
N THR A 358 10.83 27.65 -2.63
CA THR A 358 10.03 26.73 -1.84
C THR A 358 10.18 26.97 -0.33
N THR A 359 9.25 26.44 0.45
CA THR A 359 9.30 26.44 1.91
C THR A 359 9.08 25.03 2.44
N ARG A 360 9.42 24.79 3.70
CA ARG A 360 9.18 23.50 4.37
C ARG A 360 7.70 23.12 4.32
N GLU A 361 6.82 24.08 4.60
CA GLU A 361 5.37 23.92 4.64
C GLU A 361 4.83 23.54 3.25
N LEU A 362 5.36 24.18 2.19
CA LEU A 362 4.99 23.86 0.81
C LEU A 362 5.39 22.43 0.45
N ILE A 363 6.61 22.00 0.81
CA ILE A 363 7.07 20.63 0.59
C ILE A 363 6.17 19.64 1.33
N MET A 364 5.88 19.89 2.62
CA MET A 364 4.97 19.03 3.40
C MET A 364 3.58 18.96 2.77
N SER A 365 3.07 20.07 2.22
CA SER A 365 1.78 20.09 1.51
C SER A 365 1.81 19.22 0.24
N LYS A 366 2.93 19.16 -0.49
CA LYS A 366 3.11 18.27 -1.65
C LYS A 366 3.10 16.79 -1.25
N TYR A 367 3.77 16.43 -0.15
CA TYR A 367 3.68 15.07 0.40
C TYR A 367 2.26 14.70 0.86
N LEU A 368 1.52 15.67 1.43
CA LEU A 368 0.12 15.48 1.78
C LEU A 368 -0.77 15.31 0.53
N LEU A 369 -0.51 16.09 -0.53
CA LEU A 369 -1.20 15.96 -1.83
C LEU A 369 -1.04 14.55 -2.38
N VAL A 370 0.19 13.99 -2.38
CA VAL A 370 0.43 12.60 -2.77
C VAL A 370 -0.41 11.64 -1.94
N LYS A 371 -0.40 11.83 -0.62
CA LYS A 371 -1.15 10.98 0.31
C LYS A 371 -2.66 10.96 0.05
N GLN A 372 -3.23 12.06 -0.37
CA GLN A 372 -4.66 12.19 -0.61
C GLN A 372 -5.09 11.81 -2.04
N HIS A 373 -4.18 11.88 -3.03
CA HIS A 373 -4.53 11.80 -4.44
C HIS A 373 -3.91 10.63 -5.21
N ASP A 374 -2.90 9.92 -4.67
CA ASP A 374 -2.39 8.73 -5.35
C ASP A 374 -3.41 7.58 -5.30
N ARG A 375 -4.14 7.45 -6.39
CA ARG A 375 -5.15 6.41 -6.61
C ARG A 375 -4.64 5.30 -7.50
N VAL A 376 -3.52 5.55 -8.16
CA VAL A 376 -3.03 4.72 -9.28
C VAL A 376 -1.89 3.81 -8.86
N GLY A 377 -1.21 4.15 -7.77
CA GLY A 377 -0.09 3.37 -7.33
C GLY A 377 1.18 3.61 -8.12
N ARG A 378 1.41 4.85 -8.53
CA ARG A 378 2.60 5.27 -9.28
C ARG A 378 3.48 6.24 -8.52
N MET A 379 3.13 6.57 -7.29
CA MET A 379 3.98 7.36 -6.40
C MET A 379 4.46 6.49 -5.24
N ALA A 380 5.74 6.61 -4.88
CA ALA A 380 6.32 5.85 -3.78
C ALA A 380 5.59 6.16 -2.47
N ASP A 381 5.28 5.12 -1.69
CA ASP A 381 4.68 5.33 -0.38
C ASP A 381 5.73 5.90 0.58
N SER A 382 5.41 7.05 1.16
CA SER A 382 6.25 7.76 2.10
C SER A 382 5.62 7.72 3.49
N LEU A 383 6.25 6.99 4.41
CA LEU A 383 5.85 6.93 5.81
C LEU A 383 6.39 8.19 6.51
N GLU A 384 5.49 9.03 6.98
CA GLU A 384 5.83 10.24 7.71
C GLU A 384 5.91 9.94 9.21
N PHE A 385 7.00 10.30 9.86
CA PHE A 385 7.22 10.18 11.30
C PHE A 385 7.60 11.52 11.90
N THR A 386 7.16 11.73 13.13
CA THR A 386 7.51 12.90 13.94
C THR A 386 8.16 12.47 15.25
N ASN A 387 9.20 13.22 15.67
CA ASN A 387 9.91 13.00 16.93
C ASN A 387 10.43 11.56 17.11
N VAL A 388 11.07 11.02 16.07
CA VAL A 388 11.61 9.64 16.09
C VAL A 388 12.99 9.63 16.68
N ALA A 389 13.21 8.75 17.65
CA ALA A 389 14.48 8.60 18.33
C ALA A 389 15.29 7.41 17.78
N PHE A 390 16.57 7.64 17.60
CA PHE A 390 17.54 6.63 17.15
C PHE A 390 18.78 6.64 18.06
N PRO A 391 19.46 5.50 18.25
CA PRO A 391 20.74 5.48 18.93
C PRO A 391 21.77 6.33 18.14
N ARG A 392 22.43 7.29 18.80
CA ARG A 392 23.37 8.23 18.18
C ARG A 392 24.58 7.53 17.56
N ASP A 393 25.05 6.45 18.20
CA ASP A 393 26.17 5.64 17.74
C ASP A 393 25.93 4.89 16.43
N ARG A 394 24.66 4.84 16.01
CA ARG A 394 24.25 4.24 14.73
C ARG A 394 24.34 5.21 13.54
N PHE A 395 24.82 6.42 13.73
CA PHE A 395 25.03 7.40 12.66
C PHE A 395 26.50 7.60 12.38
N ASP A 396 26.88 7.62 11.09
CA ASP A 396 28.20 8.04 10.68
C ASP A 396 28.41 9.52 10.96
N ASP A 397 29.63 9.90 11.31
CA ASP A 397 29.96 11.28 11.66
C ASP A 397 29.79 12.25 10.46
N GLU A 398 30.00 11.75 9.23
CA GLU A 398 29.77 12.53 8.02
C GLU A 398 28.27 12.87 7.88
N LEU A 399 27.36 11.91 8.13
CA LEU A 399 25.92 12.15 8.09
C LEU A 399 25.51 13.15 9.18
N ILE A 400 26.05 13.04 10.37
CA ILE A 400 25.76 14.02 11.44
C ILE A 400 26.23 15.42 11.05
N ALA A 401 27.41 15.56 10.45
CA ALA A 401 27.89 16.84 9.96
C ALA A 401 26.98 17.45 8.90
N GLU A 402 26.49 16.61 7.96
CA GLU A 402 25.51 17.02 6.93
C GLU A 402 24.17 17.46 7.57
N LEU A 403 23.64 16.70 8.53
CA LEU A 403 22.41 17.04 9.25
C LEU A 403 22.56 18.36 10.00
N LYS A 404 23.64 18.54 10.75
CA LYS A 404 23.95 19.80 11.47
C LYS A 404 24.09 21.01 10.53
N LYS A 405 24.62 20.78 9.32
CA LYS A 405 24.81 21.83 8.33
C LYS A 405 23.54 22.23 7.59
N PHE A 406 22.73 21.28 7.17
CA PHE A 406 21.63 21.53 6.23
C PHE A 406 20.24 21.40 6.84
N ALA A 407 20.10 20.71 7.98
CA ALA A 407 18.80 20.47 8.63
C ALA A 407 18.91 20.55 10.18
N PRO A 408 19.58 21.56 10.76
CA PRO A 408 19.76 21.66 12.20
C PRO A 408 18.44 21.73 12.97
N SER A 409 17.39 22.33 12.42
CA SER A 409 16.09 22.45 13.10
C SER A 409 15.37 21.13 13.28
N VAL A 410 15.69 20.13 12.43
CA VAL A 410 15.04 18.81 12.42
C VAL A 410 15.65 17.87 13.43
N MET A 411 16.88 18.10 13.88
CA MET A 411 17.59 17.20 14.79
C MET A 411 17.70 17.77 16.20
N GLU A 412 17.64 16.87 17.17
CA GLU A 412 17.86 17.17 18.58
C GLU A 412 18.62 15.99 19.21
N GLU A 413 19.70 16.26 19.91
CA GLU A 413 20.41 15.26 20.71
C GLU A 413 19.84 15.28 22.14
N ASP A 414 19.73 14.13 22.82
CA ASP A 414 19.35 14.08 24.23
C ASP A 414 20.48 14.63 25.13
N GLU A 415 20.17 14.84 26.41
CA GLU A 415 21.12 15.43 27.38
C GLU A 415 22.39 14.60 27.53
N ASP A 416 22.29 13.28 27.37
CA ASP A 416 23.44 12.35 27.49
C ASP A 416 24.17 12.15 26.15
N GLY A 417 23.70 12.71 25.03
CA GLY A 417 24.26 12.53 23.69
C GLY A 417 24.17 11.13 23.15
N LYS A 418 23.32 10.26 23.72
CA LYS A 418 23.16 8.87 23.34
C LYS A 418 22.06 8.65 22.32
N VAL A 419 21.11 9.56 22.26
CA VAL A 419 19.93 9.48 21.38
C VAL A 419 19.87 10.68 20.48
N LEU A 420 19.66 10.44 19.20
CA LEU A 420 19.36 11.44 18.19
C LEU A 420 17.88 11.41 17.88
N VAL A 421 17.17 12.50 18.09
CA VAL A 421 15.76 12.66 17.75
C VAL A 421 15.65 13.43 16.44
N LEU A 422 14.95 12.85 15.46
CA LEU A 422 14.56 13.52 14.24
C LEU A 422 13.10 13.99 14.37
N LYS A 423 12.89 15.31 14.37
CA LYS A 423 11.57 15.92 14.60
C LYS A 423 10.58 15.65 13.48
N HIS A 424 11.07 15.51 12.25
CA HIS A 424 10.25 15.19 11.09
C HIS A 424 11.07 14.36 10.10
N LEU A 425 10.52 13.24 9.64
CA LEU A 425 11.22 12.25 8.84
C LEU A 425 10.24 11.56 7.89
N TYR A 426 10.59 11.48 6.63
CA TYR A 426 9.95 10.61 5.64
C TYR A 426 10.79 9.36 5.43
N ILE A 427 10.13 8.20 5.38
CA ILE A 427 10.77 6.91 5.13
C ILE A 427 10.11 6.29 3.91
N GLU A 428 10.93 5.92 2.93
CA GLU A 428 10.47 5.33 1.66
C GLU A 428 11.27 4.06 1.36
N ARG A 429 10.65 3.15 0.63
CA ARG A 429 11.38 1.96 0.20
C ARG A 429 12.48 2.34 -0.80
N ARG A 430 13.69 1.78 -0.60
CA ARG A 430 14.81 1.98 -1.51
C ARG A 430 14.51 1.33 -2.85
N MET A 431 14.67 2.09 -3.93
CA MET A 431 14.50 1.66 -5.31
C MET A 431 15.78 1.95 -6.09
N VAL A 432 15.92 1.32 -7.24
CA VAL A 432 17.00 1.67 -8.18
C VAL A 432 16.55 2.89 -8.97
N PRO A 433 17.25 4.04 -8.91
CA PRO A 433 16.91 5.19 -9.73
C PRO A 433 16.87 4.83 -11.22
N LEU A 434 15.84 5.27 -11.92
CA LEU A 434 15.60 4.85 -13.29
C LEU A 434 16.71 5.30 -14.24
N ASN A 435 17.34 6.46 -14.01
CA ASN A 435 18.48 6.91 -14.78
C ASN A 435 19.69 5.98 -14.68
N ILE A 436 19.90 5.32 -13.52
CA ILE A 436 20.96 4.32 -13.33
C ILE A 436 20.53 3.00 -14.00
N TYR A 437 19.30 2.57 -13.78
CA TYR A 437 18.77 1.33 -14.35
C TYR A 437 18.87 1.30 -15.88
N ILE A 438 18.51 2.40 -16.57
CA ILE A 438 18.55 2.51 -18.02
C ILE A 438 19.98 2.39 -18.58
N GLN A 439 21.00 2.84 -17.82
CA GLN A 439 22.40 2.74 -18.25
C GLN A 439 22.87 1.28 -18.30
N GLU A 440 22.36 0.44 -17.41
CA GLU A 440 22.74 -0.97 -17.27
C GLU A 440 21.81 -1.92 -18.05
N ALA A 441 20.57 -1.50 -18.32
CA ALA A 441 19.56 -2.33 -18.97
C ALA A 441 19.74 -2.41 -20.48
N GLU A 442 19.48 -3.59 -21.05
CA GLU A 442 19.50 -3.86 -22.48
C GLU A 442 18.30 -4.71 -22.90
N GLY A 443 18.01 -4.73 -24.21
CA GLY A 443 16.96 -5.57 -24.79
C GLY A 443 15.58 -5.39 -24.14
N GLU A 444 14.94 -6.49 -23.78
CA GLU A 444 13.60 -6.50 -23.19
C GLU A 444 13.52 -5.75 -21.85
N ALA A 445 14.58 -5.77 -21.05
CA ALA A 445 14.61 -5.06 -19.77
C ALA A 445 14.57 -3.54 -19.96
N LEU A 446 15.29 -3.02 -20.97
CA LEU A 446 15.27 -1.61 -21.33
C LEU A 446 13.91 -1.22 -21.91
N GLU A 447 13.36 -2.03 -22.85
CA GLU A 447 12.05 -1.78 -23.46
C GLU A 447 10.96 -1.73 -22.36
N HIS A 448 10.96 -2.69 -21.44
CA HIS A 448 10.03 -2.73 -20.33
C HIS A 448 10.14 -1.49 -19.42
N ALA A 449 11.35 -1.08 -19.06
CA ALA A 449 11.56 0.07 -18.17
C ALA A 449 11.09 1.38 -18.81
N VAL A 450 11.37 1.61 -20.10
CA VAL A 450 10.93 2.82 -20.83
C VAL A 450 9.42 2.80 -21.03
N MET A 451 8.84 1.65 -21.36
CA MET A 451 7.39 1.49 -21.48
C MET A 451 6.70 1.76 -20.14
N GLU A 452 7.21 1.21 -19.03
CA GLU A 452 6.67 1.42 -17.68
C GLU A 452 6.81 2.87 -17.20
N TYR A 453 7.88 3.58 -17.61
CA TYR A 453 8.03 5.00 -17.32
C TYR A 453 6.92 5.84 -17.96
N GLY A 454 6.66 5.67 -19.25
CA GLY A 454 5.58 6.39 -19.93
C GLY A 454 4.20 6.00 -19.36
N ASN A 455 3.99 4.72 -19.02
CA ASN A 455 2.78 4.28 -18.33
C ASN A 455 2.63 4.93 -16.95
N ALA A 456 3.73 5.10 -16.20
CA ALA A 456 3.70 5.79 -14.91
C ALA A 456 3.23 7.24 -15.06
N ILE A 457 3.74 7.98 -16.06
CA ILE A 457 3.29 9.34 -16.35
C ILE A 457 1.79 9.35 -16.72
N LYS A 458 1.35 8.48 -17.63
CA LYS A 458 -0.07 8.38 -18.03
C LYS A 458 -0.99 8.06 -16.86
N ASP A 459 -0.56 7.21 -15.94
CA ASP A 459 -1.29 6.89 -14.72
C ASP A 459 -1.35 8.10 -13.76
N LEU A 460 -0.26 8.88 -13.62
CA LEU A 460 -0.26 10.13 -12.84
C LEU A 460 -1.22 11.17 -13.44
N VAL A 461 -1.23 11.31 -14.78
CA VAL A 461 -2.21 12.15 -15.48
C VAL A 461 -3.64 11.72 -15.16
N ALA A 462 -3.93 10.42 -15.18
CA ALA A 462 -5.23 9.87 -14.81
C ALA A 462 -5.64 10.17 -13.35
N ALA A 463 -4.66 10.38 -12.47
CA ALA A 463 -4.86 10.79 -11.07
C ALA A 463 -4.94 12.31 -10.88
N ASN A 464 -4.94 13.10 -11.94
CA ASN A 464 -4.86 14.57 -11.91
C ASN A 464 -3.53 15.11 -11.34
N ILE A 465 -2.43 14.40 -11.53
CA ILE A 465 -1.11 14.79 -11.03
C ILE A 465 -0.16 15.03 -12.19
N PHE A 466 0.44 16.21 -12.22
CA PHE A 466 1.55 16.56 -13.08
C PHE A 466 2.86 16.45 -12.28
N PRO A 467 3.86 15.64 -12.72
CA PRO A 467 5.09 15.44 -11.97
C PRO A 467 5.96 16.71 -11.80
N GLY A 468 5.77 17.74 -12.65
CA GLY A 468 6.64 18.92 -12.71
C GLY A 468 7.96 18.59 -13.40
N ASP A 469 8.86 17.92 -12.67
CA ASP A 469 10.14 17.43 -13.22
C ASP A 469 10.03 15.96 -13.62
N MET A 470 9.97 15.67 -14.93
CA MET A 470 9.87 14.32 -15.49
C MET A 470 11.23 13.65 -15.78
N LEU A 471 12.34 14.17 -15.25
CA LEU A 471 13.65 13.54 -15.43
C LEU A 471 13.68 12.10 -14.90
N TRP A 472 14.40 11.23 -15.60
CA TRP A 472 14.58 9.82 -15.25
C TRP A 472 15.03 9.59 -13.80
N LYS A 473 15.85 10.51 -13.25
CA LYS A 473 16.35 10.43 -11.87
C LYS A 473 15.26 10.54 -10.79
N ASN A 474 14.08 11.06 -11.14
CA ASN A 474 12.95 11.27 -10.22
C ASN A 474 12.01 10.07 -10.16
N PHE A 475 12.31 9.04 -10.95
CA PHE A 475 11.60 7.77 -10.98
C PHE A 475 12.51 6.64 -10.50
N GLY A 476 11.90 5.59 -9.94
CA GLY A 476 12.60 4.41 -9.46
C GLY A 476 11.96 3.13 -9.95
N VAL A 477 12.81 2.13 -10.19
CA VAL A 477 12.39 0.77 -10.54
C VAL A 477 12.22 -0.05 -9.28
N THR A 478 11.02 -0.61 -9.09
CA THR A 478 10.71 -1.51 -7.98
C THR A 478 11.23 -2.92 -8.26
N ARG A 479 11.25 -3.79 -7.23
CA ARG A 479 11.67 -5.20 -7.38
C ARG A 479 10.86 -5.98 -8.43
N ASN A 480 9.62 -5.55 -8.69
CA ASN A 480 8.73 -6.20 -9.66
C ASN A 480 8.79 -5.52 -11.03
N GLY A 481 9.83 -4.71 -11.31
CA GLY A 481 10.02 -4.02 -12.59
C GLY A 481 9.07 -2.83 -12.83
N LYS A 482 8.20 -2.49 -11.87
CA LYS A 482 7.29 -1.36 -11.98
C LYS A 482 8.03 -0.05 -11.76
N VAL A 483 7.77 0.96 -12.60
CA VAL A 483 8.33 2.30 -12.44
C VAL A 483 7.38 3.15 -11.62
N VAL A 484 7.92 3.83 -10.61
CA VAL A 484 7.18 4.75 -9.72
C VAL A 484 7.93 6.06 -9.55
N PHE A 485 7.19 7.13 -9.36
CA PHE A 485 7.68 8.47 -9.09
C PHE A 485 7.95 8.67 -7.61
N TYR A 486 9.03 9.35 -7.22
CA TYR A 486 9.40 9.55 -5.81
C TYR A 486 9.92 10.95 -5.45
N ASP A 487 9.93 11.90 -6.37
CA ASP A 487 10.36 13.28 -6.13
C ASP A 487 9.18 14.25 -6.21
N TYR A 488 8.65 14.66 -5.05
CA TYR A 488 7.36 15.34 -4.95
C TYR A 488 7.44 16.86 -4.82
N ASP A 489 8.62 17.46 -4.82
CA ASP A 489 8.78 18.89 -4.53
C ASP A 489 8.19 19.80 -5.62
N GLU A 490 8.02 19.32 -6.86
CA GLU A 490 7.48 20.09 -7.98
C GLU A 490 6.12 19.60 -8.51
N ILE A 491 5.46 18.66 -7.83
CA ILE A 491 4.16 18.15 -8.32
C ILE A 491 3.08 19.22 -8.29
N GLU A 492 2.22 19.21 -9.30
CA GLU A 492 1.07 20.10 -9.44
C GLU A 492 -0.16 19.32 -9.90
N TYR A 493 -1.33 19.97 -9.90
CA TYR A 493 -2.51 19.39 -10.53
C TYR A 493 -2.46 19.59 -12.05
N ILE A 494 -2.83 18.56 -12.82
CA ILE A 494 -3.03 18.68 -14.28
C ILE A 494 -4.04 19.80 -14.58
N THR A 495 -5.09 19.90 -13.77
CA THR A 495 -6.15 20.91 -13.93
C THR A 495 -5.66 22.34 -13.73
N ASP A 496 -4.57 22.55 -13.03
CA ASP A 496 -4.00 23.88 -12.77
C ASP A 496 -2.92 24.27 -13.79
N SER A 497 -2.32 23.26 -14.47
CA SER A 497 -1.32 23.48 -15.51
C SER A 497 -1.96 23.93 -16.82
N ASN A 498 -1.24 24.70 -17.64
CA ASN A 498 -1.68 25.20 -18.93
C ASN A 498 -0.80 24.60 -20.04
N PHE A 499 -1.30 23.58 -20.72
CA PHE A 499 -0.54 22.86 -21.75
C PHE A 499 -0.64 23.58 -23.08
N ARG A 500 0.51 23.99 -23.62
CA ARG A 500 0.62 24.80 -24.84
C ARG A 500 1.60 24.17 -25.82
N LYS A 501 1.35 24.37 -27.10
CA LYS A 501 2.34 24.12 -28.16
C LYS A 501 3.34 25.27 -28.21
N VAL A 502 4.59 24.97 -28.49
CA VAL A 502 5.60 25.98 -28.78
C VAL A 502 5.13 26.75 -30.03
N PRO A 503 4.94 28.09 -29.96
CA PRO A 503 4.51 28.86 -31.10
C PRO A 503 5.53 28.78 -32.25
N THR A 504 5.06 28.79 -33.51
CA THR A 504 5.96 28.85 -34.66
C THR A 504 6.73 30.18 -34.68
N PRO A 505 8.04 30.16 -34.98
CA PRO A 505 8.84 31.37 -35.09
C PRO A 505 8.19 32.38 -36.05
N ARG A 506 8.26 33.66 -35.72
CA ARG A 506 7.65 34.74 -36.55
C ARG A 506 8.57 35.18 -37.68
N ASN A 507 9.89 35.01 -37.47
CA ASN A 507 10.95 35.40 -38.38
C ASN A 507 12.19 34.54 -38.15
N GLU A 508 13.20 34.67 -39.01
CA GLU A 508 14.47 33.95 -38.91
C GLU A 508 15.28 34.29 -37.64
N GLU A 509 15.08 35.49 -37.07
CA GLU A 509 15.72 35.90 -35.81
C GLU A 509 15.15 35.13 -34.63
N ASP A 510 13.83 34.92 -34.59
CA ASP A 510 13.17 34.08 -33.56
C ASP A 510 13.61 32.62 -33.67
N GLU A 511 13.80 32.10 -34.92
CA GLU A 511 14.21 30.72 -35.15
C GLU A 511 15.68 30.47 -34.76
N MET A 512 16.55 31.46 -34.96
CA MET A 512 17.98 31.39 -34.62
C MET A 512 18.31 31.89 -33.21
N SER A 513 17.34 32.46 -32.53
CA SER A 513 17.50 32.97 -31.19
C SER A 513 17.66 31.82 -30.17
N GLY A 514 18.70 31.90 -29.36
CA GLY A 514 18.84 31.03 -28.17
C GLY A 514 17.95 31.44 -27.01
N GLU A 515 17.20 32.55 -27.13
CA GLU A 515 16.30 33.06 -26.08
C GLU A 515 14.83 32.70 -26.41
N ILE A 516 14.04 32.52 -25.34
CA ILE A 516 12.61 32.25 -25.50
C ILE A 516 11.91 33.52 -25.97
N TRP A 517 11.42 33.51 -27.21
CA TRP A 517 10.79 34.65 -27.90
C TRP A 517 9.26 34.76 -27.66
N TYR A 518 8.69 33.78 -26.94
CA TYR A 518 7.26 33.76 -26.59
C TYR A 518 7.04 33.92 -25.08
N SER A 519 5.87 34.43 -24.69
CA SER A 519 5.54 34.62 -23.28
C SER A 519 5.31 33.27 -22.58
N VAL A 520 5.93 33.08 -21.43
CA VAL A 520 5.76 31.91 -20.55
C VAL A 520 5.10 32.35 -19.25
N GLY A 521 3.90 31.86 -18.98
CA GLY A 521 3.22 32.04 -17.69
C GLY A 521 3.69 31.03 -16.66
N LYS A 522 3.42 31.30 -15.38
CA LYS A 522 3.85 30.47 -14.24
C LYS A 522 3.44 28.97 -14.36
N TYR A 523 2.29 28.72 -14.94
CA TYR A 523 1.72 27.36 -15.07
C TYR A 523 1.74 26.84 -16.52
N ASP A 524 2.45 27.52 -17.43
CA ASP A 524 2.58 27.08 -18.80
C ASP A 524 3.54 25.90 -18.90
N VAL A 525 3.11 24.87 -19.59
CA VAL A 525 3.85 23.65 -19.87
C VAL A 525 3.88 23.40 -21.36
N PHE A 526 5.08 23.19 -21.90
CA PHE A 526 5.32 22.91 -23.32
C PHE A 526 5.84 21.47 -23.47
N PRO A 527 4.98 20.46 -23.66
CA PRO A 527 5.38 19.06 -23.69
C PRO A 527 6.44 18.71 -24.74
N GLU A 528 6.45 19.41 -25.87
CA GLU A 528 7.47 19.25 -26.92
C GLU A 528 8.90 19.42 -26.39
N THR A 529 9.07 20.27 -25.36
CA THR A 529 10.39 20.54 -24.76
C THR A 529 10.91 19.39 -23.89
N PHE A 530 10.08 18.39 -23.54
CA PHE A 530 10.55 17.23 -22.79
C PHE A 530 11.49 16.33 -23.62
N GLY A 531 11.30 16.29 -24.94
CA GLY A 531 12.08 15.45 -25.84
C GLY A 531 13.60 15.64 -25.72
N PRO A 532 14.15 16.86 -25.84
CA PRO A 532 15.59 17.12 -25.72
C PRO A 532 16.20 16.65 -24.40
N PHE A 533 15.46 16.74 -23.28
CA PHE A 533 15.96 16.34 -21.95
C PHE A 533 15.83 14.83 -21.68
N LEU A 534 14.78 14.19 -22.22
CA LEU A 534 14.48 12.79 -21.94
C LEU A 534 15.08 11.83 -22.97
N LEU A 535 15.21 12.26 -24.22
CA LEU A 535 15.45 11.37 -25.36
C LEU A 535 16.86 11.53 -25.98
N GLY A 536 17.85 11.82 -25.13
CA GLY A 536 19.25 11.94 -25.56
C GLY A 536 19.86 10.60 -25.99
N ASP A 537 19.48 9.49 -25.34
CA ASP A 537 19.92 8.14 -25.72
C ASP A 537 19.07 7.62 -26.89
N PRO A 538 19.68 7.28 -28.05
CA PRO A 538 18.96 6.77 -29.22
C PRO A 538 18.15 5.50 -28.93
N ARG A 539 18.64 4.62 -28.07
CA ARG A 539 17.95 3.37 -27.68
C ARG A 539 16.63 3.71 -26.96
N VAL A 540 16.71 4.59 -25.98
CA VAL A 540 15.56 5.07 -25.20
C VAL A 540 14.58 5.81 -26.09
N ARG A 541 15.09 6.69 -26.97
CA ARG A 541 14.28 7.46 -27.94
C ARG A 541 13.44 6.55 -28.81
N ALA A 542 14.05 5.51 -29.39
CA ALA A 542 13.34 4.59 -30.28
C ALA A 542 12.15 3.92 -29.59
N ILE A 543 12.36 3.45 -28.35
CA ILE A 543 11.31 2.80 -27.55
C ILE A 543 10.24 3.81 -27.13
N PHE A 544 10.66 4.97 -26.60
CA PHE A 544 9.73 6.00 -26.13
C PHE A 544 8.82 6.49 -27.27
N MET A 545 9.39 6.80 -28.43
CA MET A 545 8.61 7.25 -29.58
C MET A 545 7.65 6.19 -30.12
N LYS A 546 8.01 4.90 -30.00
CA LYS A 546 7.13 3.78 -30.37
C LYS A 546 5.87 3.70 -29.49
N HIS A 547 5.99 3.97 -28.17
CA HIS A 547 4.94 3.69 -27.20
C HIS A 547 4.31 4.93 -26.56
N HIS A 548 5.02 6.06 -26.55
CA HIS A 548 4.67 7.24 -25.74
C HIS A 548 4.91 8.57 -26.45
N ALA A 549 4.93 8.61 -27.79
CA ALA A 549 5.07 9.86 -28.55
C ALA A 549 3.99 10.89 -28.18
N ASP A 550 2.81 10.42 -27.81
CA ASP A 550 1.68 11.24 -27.35
C ASP A 550 2.01 12.10 -26.12
N LEU A 551 2.93 11.69 -25.25
CA LEU A 551 3.35 12.48 -24.09
C LEU A 551 4.13 13.76 -24.48
N LEU A 552 4.62 13.88 -25.71
CA LEU A 552 5.27 15.07 -26.23
C LEU A 552 4.27 16.05 -26.88
N GLU A 553 2.99 15.67 -26.99
CA GLU A 553 1.94 16.45 -27.63
C GLU A 553 1.11 17.20 -26.60
N ALA A 554 1.02 18.53 -26.69
CA ALA A 554 0.21 19.35 -25.80
C ALA A 554 -1.27 18.93 -25.82
N ASP A 555 -1.77 18.45 -26.97
CA ASP A 555 -3.16 18.02 -27.13
C ASP A 555 -3.50 16.81 -26.25
N PHE A 556 -2.56 15.88 -26.01
CA PHE A 556 -2.74 14.76 -25.08
C PHE A 556 -3.07 15.27 -23.67
N TRP A 557 -2.27 16.17 -23.14
CA TRP A 557 -2.41 16.71 -21.79
C TRP A 557 -3.68 17.56 -21.66
N GLN A 558 -3.94 18.41 -22.65
CA GLN A 558 -5.12 19.25 -22.63
C GLN A 558 -6.42 18.45 -22.66
N GLN A 559 -6.50 17.40 -23.50
CA GLN A 559 -7.67 16.52 -23.54
C GLN A 559 -7.92 15.81 -22.19
N HIS A 560 -6.86 15.34 -21.51
CA HIS A 560 -7.00 14.71 -20.20
C HIS A 560 -7.45 15.73 -19.15
N LYS A 561 -6.87 16.94 -19.15
CA LYS A 561 -7.29 18.05 -18.29
C LYS A 561 -8.78 18.36 -18.47
N ASP A 562 -9.24 18.51 -19.70
CA ASP A 562 -10.62 18.85 -20.01
C ASP A 562 -11.59 17.74 -19.57
N ARG A 563 -11.23 16.48 -19.77
CA ARG A 563 -12.01 15.33 -19.27
C ARG A 563 -12.10 15.33 -17.74
N ILE A 564 -11.00 15.58 -17.03
CA ILE A 564 -10.98 15.65 -15.56
C ILE A 564 -11.85 16.81 -15.08
N LYS A 565 -11.77 18.00 -15.71
CA LYS A 565 -12.62 19.15 -15.40
C LYS A 565 -14.10 18.89 -15.67
N ALA A 566 -14.40 18.07 -16.66
CA ALA A 566 -15.76 17.61 -16.95
C ALA A 566 -16.26 16.51 -15.98
N GLY A 567 -15.46 16.13 -14.98
CA GLY A 567 -15.82 15.12 -14.00
C GLY A 567 -15.58 13.68 -14.44
N TYR A 568 -14.81 13.46 -15.51
CA TYR A 568 -14.50 12.10 -15.94
C TYR A 568 -13.42 11.47 -15.05
N VAL A 569 -13.72 10.30 -14.47
CA VAL A 569 -12.75 9.48 -13.73
C VAL A 569 -12.13 8.47 -14.68
N HIS A 570 -10.81 8.56 -14.86
CA HIS A 570 -10.08 7.66 -15.75
C HIS A 570 -10.00 6.23 -15.21
N ASP A 571 -9.91 5.25 -16.12
CA ASP A 571 -9.67 3.85 -15.78
C ASP A 571 -8.18 3.64 -15.51
N VAL A 572 -7.87 3.02 -14.38
CA VAL A 572 -6.52 2.63 -14.01
C VAL A 572 -6.51 1.16 -13.64
N PHE A 573 -5.64 0.39 -14.29
CA PHE A 573 -5.49 -1.03 -14.06
C PHE A 573 -4.20 -1.29 -13.27
N PRO A 574 -4.29 -1.84 -12.04
CA PRO A 574 -3.10 -2.17 -11.25
C PRO A 574 -2.37 -3.44 -11.73
N TYR A 575 -2.80 -4.02 -12.82
CA TYR A 575 -2.25 -5.22 -13.48
C TYR A 575 -1.99 -4.94 -14.95
N ASP A 576 -1.17 -5.81 -15.59
CA ASP A 576 -0.82 -5.68 -16.99
C ASP A 576 -2.07 -5.77 -17.89
N ARG A 577 -2.15 -4.83 -18.83
CA ARG A 577 -3.27 -4.77 -19.79
C ARG A 577 -3.33 -6.01 -20.69
N SER A 578 -2.21 -6.69 -20.94
CA SER A 578 -2.17 -7.94 -21.72
C SER A 578 -2.96 -9.08 -21.07
N LYS A 579 -3.13 -9.05 -19.75
CA LYS A 579 -3.87 -10.06 -18.98
C LYS A 579 -5.40 -9.89 -19.02
N ARG A 580 -5.89 -8.83 -19.67
CA ARG A 580 -7.31 -8.55 -19.74
C ARG A 580 -8.01 -9.47 -20.73
N PHE A 581 -9.08 -10.10 -20.35
CA PHE A 581 -9.88 -10.98 -21.20
C PHE A 581 -10.47 -10.29 -22.43
N LYS A 582 -10.68 -8.97 -22.35
CA LYS A 582 -11.08 -8.17 -23.51
C LYS A 582 -10.13 -8.29 -24.70
N ASN A 583 -8.86 -8.54 -24.46
CA ASN A 583 -7.85 -8.72 -25.52
C ASN A 583 -7.93 -10.13 -26.12
N MET A 584 -8.41 -11.13 -25.35
CA MET A 584 -8.57 -12.52 -25.79
C MET A 584 -9.78 -12.69 -26.70
N VAL A 585 -10.85 -11.91 -26.51
CA VAL A 585 -12.08 -11.98 -27.34
C VAL A 585 -11.83 -11.70 -28.82
N LYS A 586 -10.76 -10.98 -29.17
CA LYS A 586 -10.40 -10.69 -30.57
C LYS A 586 -9.62 -11.80 -31.28
N THR A 587 -9.15 -12.81 -30.56
CA THR A 587 -8.27 -13.87 -31.07
C THR A 587 -8.86 -15.28 -30.98
N ALA A 588 -10.08 -15.45 -30.44
CA ALA A 588 -10.68 -16.76 -30.30
C ALA A 588 -11.35 -17.20 -31.62
N PRO A 589 -10.92 -18.28 -32.29
CA PRO A 589 -11.77 -19.02 -33.20
C PRO A 589 -12.89 -19.68 -32.40
N ASP A 590 -14.05 -19.87 -33.03
CA ASP A 590 -15.22 -20.52 -32.42
C ASP A 590 -14.81 -21.76 -31.60
N LEU A 591 -14.83 -21.62 -30.27
CA LEU A 591 -14.53 -22.73 -29.36
C LEU A 591 -15.82 -23.53 -29.16
N ALA A 592 -15.83 -24.73 -29.72
CA ALA A 592 -16.84 -25.73 -29.41
C ALA A 592 -16.81 -26.13 -27.92
N PRO A 593 -17.93 -26.45 -27.28
CA PRO A 593 -17.95 -26.87 -25.89
C PRO A 593 -17.25 -28.22 -25.74
N VAL A 594 -16.14 -28.22 -24.97
CA VAL A 594 -15.47 -29.46 -24.57
C VAL A 594 -16.01 -29.85 -23.20
N ASP A 595 -17.02 -30.71 -23.21
CA ASP A 595 -17.46 -31.45 -22.03
C ASP A 595 -16.56 -32.69 -21.89
N GLU A 596 -15.43 -32.57 -21.20
CA GLU A 596 -14.71 -33.72 -20.70
C GLU A 596 -14.86 -33.83 -19.17
N PRO A 597 -15.24 -35.03 -18.68
CA PRO A 597 -15.39 -35.25 -17.24
C PRO A 597 -14.02 -35.22 -16.53
N VAL A 598 -13.94 -34.45 -15.45
CA VAL A 598 -12.81 -34.42 -14.56
C VAL A 598 -12.71 -35.72 -13.78
N GLU A 599 -11.73 -36.58 -14.06
CA GLU A 599 -11.51 -37.81 -13.31
C GLU A 599 -11.06 -37.47 -11.86
N VAL A 600 -11.86 -37.90 -10.89
CA VAL A 600 -11.56 -37.87 -9.46
C VAL A 600 -11.01 -39.24 -9.05
N GLU A 601 -9.78 -39.32 -8.62
CA GLU A 601 -9.24 -40.58 -8.07
C GLU A 601 -9.99 -40.98 -6.79
N PRO A 602 -10.45 -42.27 -6.69
CA PRO A 602 -10.99 -42.76 -5.43
C PRO A 602 -9.90 -42.88 -4.36
N LEU A 603 -10.26 -42.56 -3.13
CA LEU A 603 -9.44 -42.77 -1.94
C LEU A 603 -8.93 -44.21 -1.93
N GLY A 604 -7.62 -44.41 -2.11
CA GLY A 604 -6.99 -45.72 -1.90
C GLY A 604 -7.26 -46.17 -0.47
N ALA A 605 -7.87 -47.35 -0.34
CA ALA A 605 -8.08 -48.00 0.95
C ALA A 605 -6.75 -48.07 1.70
N ALA A 606 -6.70 -47.48 2.88
CA ALA A 606 -5.55 -47.60 3.77
C ALA A 606 -5.41 -49.09 4.13
N THR A 607 -4.38 -49.76 3.59
CA THR A 607 -3.95 -51.05 4.08
C THR A 607 -3.42 -50.87 5.50
N HIS A 608 -4.16 -51.36 6.47
CA HIS A 608 -3.72 -51.53 7.84
C HIS A 608 -2.48 -52.47 7.84
N ASP A 609 -1.30 -51.90 7.87
CA ASP A 609 -0.08 -52.64 8.23
C ASP A 609 -0.01 -52.67 9.76
N GLN A 610 -0.33 -53.86 10.32
CA GLN A 610 -0.16 -54.16 11.73
C GLN A 610 1.34 -54.41 11.99
N GLY A 611 2.12 -53.32 12.11
CA GLY A 611 3.50 -53.36 12.59
C GLY A 611 3.52 -53.57 14.10
N ARG A 612 3.95 -54.75 14.53
CA ARG A 612 4.18 -55.16 15.93
C ARG A 612 5.03 -54.12 16.67
N LEU A 613 4.50 -53.59 17.75
CA LEU A 613 5.24 -52.96 18.82
C LEU A 613 6.09 -53.98 19.56
N THR A 614 7.41 -53.97 19.36
CA THR A 614 8.36 -54.65 20.22
C THR A 614 9.13 -53.64 21.07
N GLY A 615 8.87 -53.71 22.37
CA GLY A 615 9.81 -53.63 23.48
C GLY A 615 10.67 -52.36 23.63
N PHE A 616 10.20 -51.41 24.42
CA PHE A 616 11.05 -50.45 25.11
C PHE A 616 11.58 -51.12 26.40
N LYS A 617 12.92 -51.36 26.50
CA LYS A 617 13.59 -51.61 27.77
C LYS A 617 14.26 -50.32 28.25
N PRO A 618 14.12 -49.97 29.54
CA PRO A 618 14.89 -48.87 30.12
C PRO A 618 16.27 -49.38 30.58
N GLY A 619 17.31 -48.74 30.13
CA GLY A 619 18.67 -48.87 30.67
C GLY A 619 19.12 -47.52 31.18
N GLY A 620 19.43 -47.42 32.32
CA GLY A 620 20.40 -47.48 33.37
C GLY A 620 21.45 -46.40 33.23
N SER A 621 21.47 -45.55 34.26
CA SER A 621 22.54 -44.64 34.63
C SER A 621 23.93 -45.23 34.50
N ASP A 622 24.91 -44.47 33.98
CA ASP A 622 26.16 -44.27 34.73
C ASP A 622 27.03 -43.14 34.12
N ALA A 623 27.66 -42.48 35.05
CA ALA A 623 28.53 -41.33 35.03
C ALA A 623 29.83 -41.52 34.20
N SER A 624 30.28 -40.47 33.60
CA SER A 624 31.56 -39.78 33.81
C SER A 624 31.67 -38.54 32.92
#